data_4d8375458422c9bf55d40f8cb5e7fc7a
#
_entry.id   4d8375458422c9bf55d40f8cb5e7fc7a
#
_cell.length_a   1.000
_cell.length_b   1.000
_cell.length_c   1.000
_cell.angle_alpha   90.00
_cell.angle_beta   90.00
_cell.angle_gamma   90.00
#
_symmetry.space_group_name_H-M   'P 1'
#
loop_
_entity.id
_entity.type
_entity.pdbx_description
1 polymer ?
#
loop_
_entity_poly.entity_id
_entity_poly.type
_entity_poly.pdbx_seq_one_letter_code
_entity_poly.pdbx_strand_id
1 'polypeptide(L)'
;MLINSQNHHPGRYKAFFLIIGVIVGCLANAQTTTLTFQHGGLNRTAQVYVPPGSQPSDSLPLVLVLHGFTQSGTTMLNSAGFNALAQQYRAVIAYPNGVNAGWNTQSGMPGASTADDVGFLLTLADSIRTRWGTRYHRLYSCGFSAGGFM
;
A
#
# COMPACT_ATOMS: atom_id res chain seq x y z
N MET A 1 -62.38 64.35 -12.09
CA MET A 1 -62.31 63.13 -11.26
C MET A 1 -61.17 62.23 -11.78
N LEU A 2 -60.00 62.39 -11.19
CA LEU A 2 -58.80 61.78 -11.71
C LEU A 2 -58.52 60.46 -10.88
N ILE A 3 -58.50 59.34 -11.59
CA ILE A 3 -58.16 58.05 -10.99
C ILE A 3 -56.67 57.81 -11.23
N ASN A 4 -55.93 57.76 -10.12
CA ASN A 4 -54.49 57.53 -10.05
C ASN A 4 -54.19 56.04 -10.15
N SER A 5 -53.54 55.60 -11.26
CA SER A 5 -53.11 54.23 -11.42
C SER A 5 -51.75 54.02 -10.80
N GLN A 6 -51.70 53.23 -9.73
CA GLN A 6 -50.50 52.83 -9.03
C GLN A 6 -49.72 51.78 -9.88
N ASN A 7 -48.52 52.12 -10.23
CA ASN A 7 -47.56 51.20 -10.91
C ASN A 7 -47.09 50.11 -9.96
N HIS A 8 -47.49 48.88 -10.15
CA HIS A 8 -46.91 47.72 -9.50
C HIS A 8 -45.63 47.32 -10.23
N HIS A 9 -44.48 47.51 -9.60
CA HIS A 9 -43.22 46.92 -10.03
C HIS A 9 -43.15 45.46 -9.53
N PRO A 10 -42.96 44.48 -10.45
CA PRO A 10 -42.72 43.10 -9.99
C PRO A 10 -41.27 42.99 -9.45
N GLY A 11 -41.19 42.68 -8.16
CA GLY A 11 -39.93 42.42 -7.49
C GLY A 11 -39.20 41.22 -8.12
N ARG A 12 -37.99 41.48 -8.62
CA ARG A 12 -37.08 40.42 -9.13
C ARG A 12 -36.54 39.61 -7.95
N TYR A 13 -37.17 38.49 -7.66
CA TYR A 13 -36.60 37.51 -6.75
C TYR A 13 -35.39 36.85 -7.41
N LYS A 14 -34.18 37.17 -6.96
CA LYS A 14 -32.96 36.43 -7.33
C LYS A 14 -33.01 35.08 -6.61
N ALA A 15 -33.35 34.03 -7.33
CA ALA A 15 -33.21 32.67 -6.80
C ALA A 15 -31.72 32.37 -6.55
N PHE A 16 -31.36 32.28 -5.30
CA PHE A 16 -30.04 31.81 -4.90
C PHE A 16 -30.06 30.28 -4.93
N PHE A 17 -29.52 29.68 -6.00
CA PHE A 17 -29.29 28.25 -6.05
C PHE A 17 -28.09 27.91 -5.14
N LEU A 18 -28.37 27.41 -3.95
CA LEU A 18 -27.36 26.81 -3.09
C LEU A 18 -26.99 25.43 -3.67
N ILE A 19 -25.88 25.37 -4.40
CA ILE A 19 -25.31 24.08 -4.86
C ILE A 19 -24.68 23.42 -3.64
N ILE A 20 -25.41 22.52 -2.98
CA ILE A 20 -24.86 21.62 -1.98
C ILE A 20 -24.03 20.58 -2.75
N GLY A 21 -22.75 20.84 -2.88
CA GLY A 21 -21.77 19.85 -3.36
C GLY A 21 -21.72 18.69 -2.37
N VAL A 22 -22.35 17.56 -2.70
CA VAL A 22 -22.12 16.31 -1.98
C VAL A 22 -20.69 15.88 -2.28
N ILE A 23 -19.77 16.16 -1.35
CA ILE A 23 -18.42 15.57 -1.39
C ILE A 23 -18.61 14.09 -1.05
N VAL A 24 -18.72 13.24 -2.05
CA VAL A 24 -18.59 11.79 -1.88
C VAL A 24 -17.13 11.54 -1.52
N GLY A 25 -16.82 11.56 -0.24
CA GLY A 25 -15.54 11.13 0.26
C GLY A 25 -15.37 9.66 -0.10
N CYS A 26 -14.50 9.36 -1.07
CA CYS A 26 -14.06 8.00 -1.33
C CYS A 26 -13.32 7.53 -0.06
N LEU A 27 -13.98 6.73 0.78
CA LEU A 27 -13.34 6.06 1.90
C LEU A 27 -12.40 5.02 1.28
N ALA A 28 -11.17 5.43 0.98
CA ALA A 28 -10.13 4.51 0.57
C ALA A 28 -9.81 3.62 1.78
N ASN A 29 -10.37 2.41 1.77
CA ASN A 29 -10.06 1.38 2.77
C ASN A 29 -8.59 0.96 2.67
N ALA A 30 -8.03 0.55 3.80
CA ALA A 30 -6.74 -0.15 3.81
C ALA A 30 -6.81 -1.34 2.85
N GLN A 31 -5.91 -1.40 1.88
CA GLN A 31 -5.91 -2.47 0.89
C GLN A 31 -4.72 -3.40 1.11
N THR A 32 -5.02 -4.68 1.37
CA THR A 32 -4.02 -5.75 1.25
C THR A 32 -4.20 -6.41 -0.10
N THR A 33 -3.12 -6.47 -0.88
CA THR A 33 -3.10 -7.06 -2.24
C THR A 33 -2.03 -8.13 -2.29
N THR A 34 -2.35 -9.30 -2.89
CA THR A 34 -1.34 -10.30 -3.22
C THR A 34 -0.72 -9.98 -4.58
N LEU A 35 0.60 -9.82 -4.63
CA LEU A 35 1.36 -9.81 -5.87
C LEU A 35 1.88 -11.21 -6.16
N THR A 36 1.83 -11.58 -7.43
CA THR A 36 2.40 -12.85 -7.94
C THR A 36 3.14 -12.57 -9.23
N PHE A 37 4.36 -13.05 -9.34
CA PHE A 37 5.18 -12.92 -10.55
C PHE A 37 6.26 -13.99 -10.63
N GLN A 38 6.82 -14.16 -11.83
CA GLN A 38 7.93 -15.07 -12.07
C GLN A 38 9.26 -14.40 -11.77
N HIS A 39 10.14 -15.06 -11.00
CA HIS A 39 11.51 -14.64 -10.77
C HIS A 39 12.42 -15.87 -10.64
N GLY A 40 13.50 -15.89 -11.43
CA GLY A 40 14.42 -17.02 -11.43
C GLY A 40 13.76 -18.37 -11.80
N GLY A 41 12.74 -18.36 -12.66
CA GLY A 41 11.97 -19.56 -13.03
C GLY A 41 10.99 -20.05 -11.96
N LEU A 42 10.80 -19.31 -10.88
CA LEU A 42 9.93 -19.65 -9.75
C LEU A 42 8.74 -18.69 -9.65
N ASN A 43 7.57 -19.22 -9.25
CA ASN A 43 6.44 -18.38 -8.83
C ASN A 43 6.77 -17.77 -7.47
N ARG A 44 6.83 -16.43 -7.42
CA ARG A 44 7.07 -15.69 -6.17
C ARG A 44 5.85 -14.87 -5.84
N THR A 45 5.56 -14.77 -4.54
CA THR A 45 4.41 -14.03 -4.05
C THR A 45 4.78 -13.09 -2.91
N ALA A 46 4.00 -12.02 -2.75
CA ALA A 46 4.09 -11.12 -1.60
C ALA A 46 2.71 -10.56 -1.26
N GLN A 47 2.42 -10.40 0.03
CA GLN A 47 1.31 -9.57 0.49
C GLN A 47 1.79 -8.13 0.57
N VAL A 48 1.01 -7.19 0.04
CA VAL A 48 1.33 -5.76 0.09
C VAL A 48 0.20 -5.02 0.78
N TYR A 49 0.53 -4.35 1.86
CA TYR A 49 -0.39 -3.49 2.59
C TYR A 49 -0.15 -2.03 2.24
N VAL A 50 -1.19 -1.35 1.80
CA VAL A 50 -1.16 0.09 1.47
C VAL A 50 -2.06 0.83 2.44
N PRO A 51 -1.56 1.88 3.14
CA PRO A 51 -2.36 2.66 4.07
C PRO A 51 -3.60 3.28 3.40
N PRO A 52 -4.72 3.42 4.12
CA PRO A 52 -5.92 4.05 3.59
C PRO A 52 -5.65 5.47 3.07
N GLY A 53 -6.30 5.84 1.97
CA GLY A 53 -6.17 7.18 1.38
C GLY A 53 -4.82 7.48 0.74
N SER A 54 -3.95 6.48 0.57
CA SER A 54 -2.67 6.67 -0.11
C SER A 54 -2.86 6.88 -1.61
N GLN A 55 -2.07 7.82 -2.17
CA GLN A 55 -1.99 8.10 -3.59
C GLN A 55 -0.56 7.89 -4.10
N PRO A 56 -0.36 7.53 -5.37
CA PRO A 56 1.00 7.38 -5.91
C PRO A 56 1.86 8.65 -5.77
N SER A 57 1.24 9.84 -5.78
CA SER A 57 1.90 11.13 -5.57
C SER A 57 2.46 11.32 -4.15
N ASP A 58 1.99 10.56 -3.15
CA ASP A 58 2.48 10.66 -1.76
C ASP A 58 3.93 10.21 -1.64
N SER A 59 4.41 9.41 -2.60
CA SER A 59 5.77 8.91 -2.63
C SER A 59 6.20 8.26 -1.30
N LEU A 60 5.39 7.33 -0.80
CA LEU A 60 5.56 6.69 0.50
C LEU A 60 6.85 5.86 0.58
N PRO A 61 7.45 5.70 1.76
CA PRO A 61 8.49 4.71 1.97
C PRO A 61 7.94 3.28 1.81
N LEU A 62 8.81 2.35 1.43
CA LEU A 62 8.53 0.92 1.35
C LEU A 62 9.34 0.18 2.40
N VAL A 63 8.67 -0.70 3.16
CA VAL A 63 9.32 -1.60 4.11
C VAL A 63 9.04 -3.05 3.70
N LEU A 64 10.09 -3.83 3.51
CA LEU A 64 10.03 -5.28 3.31
C LEU A 64 10.14 -5.96 4.68
N VAL A 65 9.17 -6.81 5.02
CA VAL A 65 9.13 -7.53 6.31
C VAL A 65 9.27 -9.02 6.03
N LEU A 66 10.45 -9.57 6.31
CA LEU A 66 10.84 -10.92 5.94
C LEU A 66 10.51 -11.91 7.07
N HIS A 67 9.85 -13.02 6.72
CA HIS A 67 9.45 -14.04 7.68
C HIS A 67 10.60 -14.95 8.12
N GLY A 68 10.44 -15.61 9.25
CA GLY A 68 11.35 -16.66 9.70
C GLY A 68 11.13 -17.97 8.93
N PHE A 69 12.08 -18.92 9.10
CA PHE A 69 11.90 -20.28 8.56
C PHE A 69 10.60 -20.91 9.06
N THR A 70 9.93 -21.67 8.21
CA THR A 70 8.59 -22.29 8.38
C THR A 70 7.42 -21.30 8.42
N GLN A 71 7.66 -20.01 8.33
CA GLN A 71 6.62 -18.98 8.28
C GLN A 71 6.32 -18.54 6.83
N SER A 72 5.46 -17.54 6.70
CA SER A 72 5.07 -16.96 5.42
C SER A 72 4.88 -15.45 5.55
N GLY A 73 4.79 -14.75 4.42
CA GLY A 73 4.41 -13.34 4.38
C GLY A 73 3.05 -13.10 5.05
N THR A 74 2.08 -14.01 4.88
CA THR A 74 0.78 -13.93 5.56
C THR A 74 0.91 -14.04 7.08
N THR A 75 1.79 -14.90 7.58
CA THR A 75 2.08 -14.98 9.02
C THR A 75 2.57 -13.62 9.53
N MET A 76 3.53 -13.00 8.86
CA MET A 76 4.07 -11.68 9.23
C MET A 76 3.02 -10.58 9.13
N LEU A 77 2.21 -10.58 8.07
CA LEU A 77 1.09 -9.63 7.90
C LEU A 77 0.15 -9.63 9.11
N ASN A 78 -0.16 -10.81 9.64
CA ASN A 78 -1.15 -10.98 10.71
C ASN A 78 -0.57 -10.81 12.11
N SER A 79 0.72 -11.04 12.33
CA SER A 79 1.31 -11.13 13.67
C SER A 79 2.35 -10.05 14.00
N ALA A 80 2.98 -9.42 13.00
CA ALA A 80 4.11 -8.53 13.27
C ALA A 80 3.70 -7.09 13.63
N GLY A 81 2.43 -6.73 13.54
CA GLY A 81 1.92 -5.39 13.90
C GLY A 81 2.30 -4.24 12.96
N PHE A 82 3.01 -4.51 11.85
CA PHE A 82 3.50 -3.48 10.94
C PHE A 82 2.38 -2.71 10.22
N ASN A 83 1.18 -3.29 10.05
CA ASN A 83 0.06 -2.60 9.42
C ASN A 83 -0.40 -1.37 10.25
N ALA A 84 -0.37 -1.46 11.58
CA ALA A 84 -0.68 -0.33 12.45
C ALA A 84 0.40 0.78 12.31
N LEU A 85 1.67 0.40 12.28
CA LEU A 85 2.79 1.32 12.05
C LEU A 85 2.71 1.95 10.64
N ALA A 86 2.31 1.15 9.64
CA ALA A 86 2.12 1.63 8.27
C ALA A 86 1.10 2.78 8.19
N GLN A 87 0.00 2.68 8.92
CA GLN A 87 -0.99 3.76 9.01
C GLN A 87 -0.42 4.99 9.71
N GLN A 88 0.22 4.79 10.86
CA GLN A 88 0.76 5.87 11.68
C GLN A 88 1.87 6.66 10.96
N TYR A 89 2.79 5.96 10.29
CA TYR A 89 3.97 6.57 9.66
C TYR A 89 3.86 6.72 8.14
N ARG A 90 2.70 6.41 7.58
CA ARG A 90 2.45 6.51 6.14
C ARG A 90 3.51 5.77 5.33
N ALA A 91 3.52 4.42 5.43
CA ALA A 91 4.44 3.55 4.71
C ALA A 91 3.71 2.40 4.01
N VAL A 92 4.18 1.97 2.84
CA VAL A 92 3.75 0.72 2.21
C VAL A 92 4.56 -0.41 2.82
N ILE A 93 3.88 -1.51 3.21
CA ILE A 93 4.56 -2.69 3.77
C ILE A 93 4.39 -3.85 2.80
N ALA A 94 5.47 -4.54 2.51
CA ALA A 94 5.44 -5.77 1.75
C ALA A 94 5.94 -6.95 2.61
N TYR A 95 5.21 -8.05 2.53
CA TYR A 95 5.48 -9.31 3.21
C TYR A 95 5.73 -10.40 2.16
N PRO A 96 6.95 -10.50 1.63
CA PRO A 96 7.27 -11.49 0.61
C PRO A 96 7.34 -12.89 1.18
N ASN A 97 7.17 -13.90 0.31
CA ASN A 97 7.37 -15.29 0.62
C ASN A 97 8.71 -15.78 0.09
N GLY A 98 9.50 -16.38 0.95
CA GLY A 98 10.68 -17.16 0.58
C GLY A 98 10.32 -18.49 -0.06
N VAL A 99 11.28 -19.13 -0.73
CA VAL A 99 11.11 -20.45 -1.33
C VAL A 99 11.11 -21.52 -0.24
N ASN A 100 10.13 -22.45 -0.28
CA ASN A 100 9.98 -23.51 0.73
C ASN A 100 9.98 -22.96 2.18
N ALA A 101 9.31 -21.81 2.36
CA ALA A 101 9.23 -21.09 3.64
C ALA A 101 10.59 -20.70 4.22
N GLY A 102 11.60 -20.46 3.40
CA GLY A 102 12.95 -20.06 3.78
C GLY A 102 13.57 -19.07 2.80
N TRP A 103 14.80 -18.67 3.04
CA TRP A 103 15.53 -17.66 2.29
C TRP A 103 16.91 -18.17 1.89
N ASN A 104 17.48 -17.60 0.83
CA ASN A 104 18.88 -17.83 0.44
C ASN A 104 19.81 -17.09 1.40
N THR A 105 19.96 -17.67 2.57
CA THR A 105 20.87 -17.24 3.64
C THR A 105 22.18 -18.04 3.59
N GLN A 106 22.98 -17.98 4.64
CA GLN A 106 24.21 -18.76 4.73
C GLN A 106 23.92 -20.26 4.62
N SER A 107 24.73 -20.99 3.85
CA SER A 107 24.66 -22.46 3.74
C SER A 107 24.70 -23.14 5.10
N GLY A 108 23.84 -24.15 5.28
CA GLY A 108 23.70 -24.87 6.56
C GLY A 108 22.71 -24.24 7.55
N MET A 109 22.17 -23.07 7.28
CA MET A 109 21.09 -22.49 8.08
C MET A 109 19.75 -23.21 7.80
N PRO A 110 18.90 -23.41 8.86
CA PRO A 110 17.57 -23.98 8.65
C PRO A 110 16.76 -23.17 7.61
N GLY A 111 16.22 -23.87 6.61
CA GLY A 111 15.45 -23.25 5.55
C GLY A 111 16.27 -22.49 4.50
N ALA A 112 17.60 -22.63 4.49
CA ALA A 112 18.42 -22.06 3.45
C ALA A 112 18.00 -22.59 2.06
N SER A 113 17.81 -21.71 1.11
CA SER A 113 17.51 -22.01 -0.28
C SER A 113 18.66 -21.56 -1.20
N THR A 114 18.61 -21.91 -2.46
CA THR A 114 19.56 -21.43 -3.49
C THR A 114 18.87 -20.44 -4.47
N ALA A 115 17.66 -20.03 -4.15
CA ALA A 115 16.91 -19.09 -4.98
C ALA A 115 17.56 -17.69 -4.96
N ASP A 116 17.41 -16.93 -6.03
CA ASP A 116 17.82 -15.54 -6.09
C ASP A 116 16.80 -14.66 -5.32
N ASP A 117 16.87 -14.68 -3.99
CA ASP A 117 15.97 -13.92 -3.14
C ASP A 117 16.28 -12.42 -3.17
N VAL A 118 17.55 -12.02 -3.30
CA VAL A 118 17.93 -10.60 -3.43
C VAL A 118 17.32 -10.00 -4.69
N GLY A 119 17.50 -10.64 -5.84
CA GLY A 119 16.90 -10.20 -7.11
C GLY A 119 15.37 -10.20 -7.05
N PHE A 120 14.77 -11.18 -6.38
CA PHE A 120 13.33 -11.21 -6.14
C PHE A 120 12.87 -9.99 -5.33
N LEU A 121 13.52 -9.66 -4.20
CA LEU A 121 13.14 -8.53 -3.35
C LEU A 121 13.28 -7.19 -4.07
N LEU A 122 14.32 -7.03 -4.90
CA LEU A 122 14.50 -5.84 -5.73
C LEU A 122 13.40 -5.73 -6.81
N THR A 123 13.08 -6.85 -7.49
CA THR A 123 11.98 -6.89 -8.47
C THR A 123 10.62 -6.58 -7.83
N LEU A 124 10.39 -7.10 -6.62
CA LEU A 124 9.19 -6.79 -5.84
C LEU A 124 9.12 -5.30 -5.51
N ALA A 125 10.21 -4.70 -5.03
CA ALA A 125 10.27 -3.27 -4.71
C ALA A 125 9.98 -2.40 -5.94
N ASP A 126 10.53 -2.74 -7.10
CA ASP A 126 10.27 -2.03 -8.36
C ASP A 126 8.81 -2.17 -8.82
N SER A 127 8.22 -3.35 -8.68
CA SER A 127 6.81 -3.60 -8.99
C SER A 127 5.88 -2.76 -8.09
N ILE A 128 6.19 -2.68 -6.79
CA ILE A 128 5.46 -1.87 -5.82
C ILE A 128 5.61 -0.38 -6.14
N ARG A 129 6.82 0.07 -6.46
CA ARG A 129 7.09 1.46 -6.86
C ARG A 129 6.28 1.87 -8.07
N THR A 130 6.26 1.05 -9.10
CA THR A 130 5.51 1.30 -10.33
C THR A 130 4.01 1.38 -10.07
N ARG A 131 3.48 0.53 -9.18
CA ARG A 131 2.04 0.44 -8.91
C ARG A 131 1.53 1.47 -7.91
N TRP A 132 2.31 1.80 -6.87
CA TRP A 132 1.89 2.67 -5.76
C TRP A 132 2.77 3.90 -5.54
N GLY A 133 3.74 4.16 -6.42
CA GLY A 133 4.55 5.38 -6.41
C GLY A 133 5.50 5.49 -5.20
N THR A 134 5.97 4.36 -4.62
CA THR A 134 6.91 4.42 -3.49
C THR A 134 8.27 4.99 -3.90
N ARG A 135 9.00 5.61 -2.95
CA ARG A 135 10.32 6.22 -3.23
C ARG A 135 11.43 5.18 -3.22
N TYR A 136 12.25 5.16 -4.28
CA TYR A 136 13.39 4.25 -4.40
C TYR A 136 14.40 4.36 -3.24
N HIS A 137 14.77 5.57 -2.84
CA HIS A 137 15.75 5.83 -1.77
C HIS A 137 15.17 5.74 -0.34
N ARG A 138 13.92 5.32 -0.20
CA ARG A 138 13.25 5.04 1.08
C ARG A 138 12.74 3.60 1.12
N LEU A 139 13.59 2.69 0.66
CA LEU A 139 13.40 1.24 0.78
C LEU A 139 14.12 0.75 2.03
N TYR A 140 13.38 0.05 2.87
CA TYR A 140 13.86 -0.53 4.12
C TYR A 140 13.54 -2.02 4.14
N SER A 141 14.36 -2.80 4.86
CA SER A 141 14.11 -4.21 5.10
C SER A 141 14.30 -4.51 6.59
N CYS A 142 13.46 -5.38 7.11
CA CYS A 142 13.61 -6.00 8.42
C CYS A 142 13.10 -7.43 8.35
N GLY A 143 13.52 -8.27 9.29
CA GLY A 143 13.12 -9.67 9.28
C GLY A 143 13.21 -10.32 10.65
N PHE A 144 12.49 -11.42 10.78
CA PHE A 144 12.51 -12.28 11.95
C PHE A 144 13.32 -13.55 11.66
N SER A 145 14.23 -13.94 12.58
CA SER A 145 15.02 -15.18 12.47
C SER A 145 15.70 -15.31 11.10
N ALA A 146 15.40 -16.33 10.29
CA ALA A 146 15.95 -16.51 8.94
C ALA A 146 15.77 -15.28 8.03
N GLY A 147 14.66 -14.56 8.15
CA GLY A 147 14.46 -13.29 7.44
C GLY A 147 15.36 -12.16 7.92
N GLY A 148 15.87 -12.23 9.16
CA GLY A 148 16.84 -11.27 9.68
C GLY A 148 18.29 -11.56 9.25
N PHE A 149 18.56 -12.77 8.76
CA PHE A 149 19.86 -13.15 8.18
C PHE A 149 19.92 -12.90 6.66
N MET A 150 18.77 -12.71 6.02
CA MET A 150 18.64 -12.33 4.63
C MET A 150 19.04 -10.86 4.39
#